data_2c97fafd9218ac53ae5a56604a8e8a8b
#
_entry.id   2c97fafd9218ac53ae5a56604a8e8a8b
#
_cell.length_a   1.000
_cell.length_b   1.000
_cell.length_c   1.000
_cell.angle_alpha   90.00
_cell.angle_beta   90.00
_cell.angle_gamma   90.00
#
_symmetry.space_group_name_H-M   'P 1'
#
loop_
_entity.id
_entity.type
_entity.pdbx_description
1 polymer ?
#
loop_
_entity_poly.entity_id
_entity_poly.type
_entity_poly.pdbx_seq_one_letter_code
_entity_poly.pdbx_strand_id
1 'polypeptide(L)'
;MRFDNMNFSDGHYVQIPISWDAQEFTHRFLSATPPWVRAIMRVRNRVVQKIGFTVQPSSKSKQLEVTVGSSAGPFTFTEVTDGHVIGGHKDRHIEFSSKFVVTASEGSMSACGGIETYAQPQSAVGKVYLTCIWPFHKALVPYMLRQVDIKP
;
A
#
# COMPACT_ATOMS: atom_id res chain seq x y z
N MET A 1 -27.84 -0.15 -6.77
CA MET A 1 -26.70 0.13 -7.68
C MET A 1 -25.51 -0.72 -7.23
N ARG A 2 -25.09 -1.60 -8.10
CA ARG A 2 -23.91 -2.43 -7.82
C ARG A 2 -22.65 -1.65 -8.17
N PHE A 3 -21.72 -1.59 -7.24
CA PHE A 3 -20.42 -0.95 -7.46
C PHE A 3 -19.36 -1.94 -7.94
N ASP A 4 -19.77 -3.17 -8.23
CA ASP A 4 -18.88 -4.28 -8.56
C ASP A 4 -18.03 -4.04 -9.81
N ASN A 5 -18.47 -3.17 -10.71
CA ASN A 5 -17.78 -2.86 -11.97
C ASN A 5 -16.90 -1.60 -11.89
N MET A 6 -16.82 -0.97 -10.72
CA MET A 6 -16.02 0.24 -10.53
C MET A 6 -14.74 -0.07 -9.79
N ASN A 7 -13.79 -0.62 -10.51
CA ASN A 7 -12.52 -1.00 -9.94
C ASN A 7 -11.47 0.07 -10.22
N PHE A 8 -10.77 0.46 -9.18
CA PHE A 8 -9.58 1.30 -9.27
C PHE A 8 -8.38 0.39 -9.12
N SER A 9 -7.52 0.39 -10.12
CA SER A 9 -6.32 -0.45 -10.08
C SER A 9 -5.15 0.28 -10.72
N ASP A 10 -3.96 0.05 -10.18
CA ASP A 10 -2.72 0.51 -10.79
C ASP A 10 -1.57 -0.43 -10.43
N GLY A 11 -0.45 -0.24 -11.11
CA GLY A 11 0.77 -0.98 -10.83
C GLY A 11 1.97 -0.10 -11.12
N HIS A 12 2.93 -0.09 -10.20
CA HIS A 12 4.18 0.66 -10.32
C HIS A 12 5.34 -0.25 -9.95
N TYR A 13 6.44 -0.15 -10.69
CA TYR A 13 7.57 -1.06 -10.56
C TYR A 13 8.88 -0.29 -10.50
N VAL A 14 9.86 -0.86 -9.80
CA VAL A 14 11.19 -0.28 -9.65
C VAL A 14 12.22 -1.40 -9.62
N GLN A 15 13.44 -1.11 -10.11
CA GLN A 15 14.56 -2.03 -10.00
C GLN A 15 15.10 -2.04 -8.59
N ILE A 16 15.31 -3.23 -8.03
CA ILE A 16 15.79 -3.41 -6.65
C ILE A 16 16.95 -4.42 -6.63
N PRO A 17 17.75 -4.44 -5.54
CA PRO A 17 18.79 -5.46 -5.39
C PRO A 17 18.21 -6.88 -5.40
N ILE A 18 18.96 -7.80 -6.01
CA ILE A 18 18.55 -9.21 -6.10
C ILE A 18 18.44 -9.87 -4.72
N SER A 19 19.12 -9.33 -3.72
CA SER A 19 19.11 -9.86 -2.35
C SER A 19 17.83 -9.60 -1.59
N TRP A 20 16.97 -8.71 -2.10
CA TRP A 20 15.72 -8.38 -1.41
C TRP A 20 14.62 -9.36 -1.78
N ASP A 21 13.92 -9.89 -0.77
CA ASP A 21 12.65 -10.59 -0.97
C ASP A 21 11.49 -9.58 -0.86
N ALA A 22 10.26 -10.08 -1.02
CA ALA A 22 9.08 -9.22 -0.97
C ALA A 22 8.88 -8.59 0.41
N GLN A 23 9.23 -9.29 1.48
CA GLN A 23 9.13 -8.76 2.85
C GLN A 23 10.09 -7.59 3.05
N GLU A 24 11.34 -7.72 2.62
CA GLU A 24 12.34 -6.65 2.71
C GLU A 24 11.93 -5.46 1.84
N PHE A 25 11.48 -5.72 0.62
CA PHE A 25 11.00 -4.65 -0.26
C PHE A 25 9.83 -3.88 0.37
N THR A 26 8.85 -4.59 0.90
CA THR A 26 7.69 -3.98 1.57
C THR A 26 8.12 -3.14 2.77
N HIS A 27 9.00 -3.69 3.60
CA HIS A 27 9.52 -2.99 4.76
C HIS A 27 10.23 -1.68 4.36
N ARG A 28 11.09 -1.74 3.36
CA ARG A 28 11.83 -0.56 2.90
C ARG A 28 10.92 0.48 2.26
N PHE A 29 9.93 0.04 1.48
CA PHE A 29 8.97 0.96 0.87
C PHE A 29 8.19 1.73 1.95
N LEU A 30 7.66 1.02 2.94
CA LEU A 30 6.87 1.65 4.00
C LEU A 30 7.73 2.51 4.93
N SER A 31 8.97 2.10 5.17
CA SER A 31 9.92 2.87 6.00
C SER A 31 10.38 4.15 5.33
N ALA A 32 10.32 4.22 4.01
CA ALA A 32 10.72 5.39 3.23
C ALA A 32 9.65 6.49 3.18
N THR A 33 8.52 6.30 3.85
CA THR A 33 7.42 7.27 3.85
C THR A 33 7.89 8.61 4.42
N PRO A 34 7.85 9.71 3.65
CA PRO A 34 8.28 11.01 4.14
C PRO A 34 7.40 11.54 5.27
N PRO A 35 7.92 12.39 6.17
CA PRO A 35 7.13 12.94 7.27
C PRO A 35 5.88 13.72 6.80
N TRP A 36 5.98 14.44 5.68
CA TRP A 36 4.84 15.20 5.15
C TRP A 36 3.71 14.27 4.67
N VAL A 37 4.05 13.09 4.14
CA VAL A 37 3.05 12.10 3.77
C VAL A 37 2.35 11.56 5.02
N ARG A 38 3.11 11.29 6.08
CA ARG A 38 2.54 10.84 7.36
C ARG A 38 1.59 11.88 7.94
N ALA A 39 1.95 13.17 7.83
CA ALA A 39 1.09 14.26 8.29
C ALA A 39 -0.22 14.32 7.49
N ILE A 40 -0.15 14.19 6.17
CA ILE A 40 -1.33 14.15 5.30
C ILE A 40 -2.22 12.95 5.66
N MET A 41 -1.64 11.79 5.92
CA MET A 41 -2.39 10.60 6.31
C MET A 41 -3.10 10.78 7.67
N ARG A 42 -2.49 11.49 8.62
CA ARG A 42 -3.14 11.79 9.89
C ARG A 42 -4.38 12.68 9.70
N VAL A 43 -4.25 13.71 8.86
CA VAL A 43 -5.38 14.59 8.54
C VAL A 43 -6.47 13.80 7.81
N ARG A 44 -6.10 13.02 6.81
CA ARG A 44 -7.01 12.14 6.07
C ARG A 44 -7.78 11.22 7.03
N ASN A 45 -7.07 10.58 7.97
CA ASN A 45 -7.70 9.65 8.91
C ASN A 45 -8.73 10.33 9.80
N ARG A 46 -8.47 11.56 10.23
CA ARG A 46 -9.44 12.34 11.02
C ARG A 46 -10.69 12.67 10.22
N VAL A 47 -10.52 13.05 8.97
CA VAL A 47 -11.64 13.42 8.08
C VAL A 47 -12.51 12.19 7.78
N VAL A 48 -11.88 11.09 7.39
CA VAL A 48 -12.64 9.90 6.97
C VAL A 48 -13.33 9.20 8.15
N GLN A 49 -12.78 9.28 9.36
CA GLN A 49 -13.46 8.77 10.55
C GLN A 49 -14.80 9.47 10.78
N LYS A 50 -14.86 10.76 10.51
CA LYS A 50 -16.08 11.55 10.69
C LYS A 50 -17.20 11.15 9.72
N ILE A 51 -16.84 10.59 8.57
CA ILE A 51 -17.82 10.14 7.58
C ILE A 51 -18.03 8.63 7.58
N GLY A 52 -17.55 7.94 8.61
CA GLY A 52 -17.87 6.55 8.88
C GLY A 52 -16.88 5.52 8.36
N PHE A 53 -15.69 5.94 7.92
CA PHE A 53 -14.62 4.98 7.57
C PHE A 53 -13.98 4.41 8.83
N THR A 54 -13.58 3.16 8.77
CA THR A 54 -12.80 2.52 9.81
C THR A 54 -11.32 2.80 9.55
N VAL A 55 -10.64 3.33 10.56
CA VAL A 55 -9.21 3.62 10.49
C VAL A 55 -8.47 2.66 11.40
N GLN A 56 -7.40 2.05 10.88
CA GLN A 56 -6.55 1.18 11.68
C GLN A 56 -5.90 1.97 12.80
N PRO A 57 -5.90 1.45 14.05
CA PRO A 57 -5.21 2.13 15.13
C PRO A 57 -3.72 2.24 14.82
N SER A 58 -3.14 3.41 15.06
CA SER A 58 -1.71 3.57 14.89
C SER A 58 -0.98 2.62 15.85
N SER A 59 -0.11 1.82 15.30
CA SER A 59 0.72 0.93 16.11
C SER A 59 1.60 1.78 17.02
N LYS A 60 1.55 1.50 18.31
CA LYS A 60 2.47 2.11 19.29
C LYS A 60 3.86 1.49 19.20
N SER A 61 4.01 0.43 18.43
CA SER A 61 5.29 -0.19 18.14
C SER A 61 6.11 0.74 17.27
N LYS A 62 7.31 1.07 17.70
CA LYS A 62 8.25 1.89 16.94
C LYS A 62 8.88 1.13 15.77
N GLN A 63 8.66 -0.19 15.70
CA GLN A 63 9.22 -1.04 14.65
C GLN A 63 8.13 -1.49 13.71
N LEU A 64 8.37 -1.28 12.43
CA LEU A 64 7.52 -1.80 11.38
C LEU A 64 7.79 -3.29 11.20
N GLU A 65 6.76 -4.10 11.38
CA GLU A 65 6.83 -5.54 11.15
C GLU A 65 5.96 -5.91 9.95
N VAL A 66 6.54 -6.63 9.01
CA VAL A 66 5.83 -7.15 7.83
C VAL A 66 5.57 -8.63 8.08
N THR A 67 4.53 -8.91 8.87
CA THR A 67 4.11 -10.27 9.22
C THR A 67 2.60 -10.38 9.12
N VAL A 68 2.09 -11.59 8.90
CA VAL A 68 0.64 -11.84 8.82
C VAL A 68 -0.04 -11.39 10.12
N GLY A 69 -1.10 -10.59 9.99
CA GLY A 69 -1.84 -10.04 11.11
C GLY A 69 -1.32 -8.70 11.63
N SER A 70 -0.12 -8.29 11.23
CA SER A 70 0.43 -6.98 11.59
C SER A 70 -0.20 -5.88 10.75
N SER A 71 -0.24 -4.66 11.30
CA SER A 71 -0.77 -3.49 10.60
C SER A 71 0.33 -2.46 10.41
N ALA A 72 0.36 -1.83 9.24
CA ALA A 72 1.28 -0.74 8.93
C ALA A 72 0.54 0.28 8.07
N GLY A 73 0.39 1.52 8.57
CA GLY A 73 -0.42 2.52 7.90
C GLY A 73 -1.86 2.04 7.70
N PRO A 74 -2.39 2.10 6.47
CA PRO A 74 -3.75 1.64 6.18
C PRO A 74 -3.85 0.13 5.96
N PHE A 75 -2.74 -0.63 6.03
CA PHE A 75 -2.70 -2.03 5.65
C PHE A 75 -2.74 -2.95 6.86
N THR A 76 -3.49 -4.04 6.74
CA THR A 76 -3.31 -5.23 7.56
C THR A 76 -2.80 -6.34 6.64
N PHE A 77 -1.66 -6.93 6.98
CA PHE A 77 -1.02 -7.94 6.14
C PHE A 77 -1.75 -9.27 6.28
N THR A 78 -2.16 -9.83 5.15
CA THR A 78 -2.90 -11.10 5.09
C THR A 78 -2.07 -12.23 4.53
N GLU A 79 -1.02 -11.94 3.75
CA GLU A 79 -0.14 -12.95 3.19
C GLU A 79 1.26 -12.38 3.07
N VAL A 80 2.25 -13.13 3.54
CA VAL A 80 3.67 -12.75 3.48
C VAL A 80 4.45 -13.97 2.98
N THR A 81 5.04 -13.84 1.79
CA THR A 81 5.93 -14.85 1.21
C THR A 81 7.18 -14.16 0.69
N ASP A 82 8.17 -14.94 0.24
CA ASP A 82 9.39 -14.38 -0.35
C ASP A 82 9.10 -13.64 -1.66
N GLY A 83 8.10 -14.08 -2.40
CA GLY A 83 7.75 -13.51 -3.71
C GLY A 83 6.73 -12.39 -3.66
N HIS A 84 5.89 -12.35 -2.62
CA HIS A 84 4.87 -11.31 -2.52
C HIS A 84 4.39 -11.11 -1.07
N VAL A 85 3.91 -9.90 -0.82
CA VAL A 85 3.23 -9.51 0.42
C VAL A 85 1.91 -8.85 0.05
N ILE A 86 0.83 -9.30 0.67
CA ILE A 86 -0.49 -8.73 0.43
C ILE A 86 -0.99 -8.09 1.72
N GLY A 87 -1.40 -6.83 1.62
CA GLY A 87 -2.04 -6.11 2.70
C GLY A 87 -3.23 -5.34 2.18
N GLY A 88 -4.19 -5.09 3.04
CA GLY A 88 -5.37 -4.37 2.63
C GLY A 88 -6.27 -3.99 3.78
N HIS A 89 -7.44 -3.50 3.42
CA HIS A 89 -8.45 -3.07 4.37
C HIS A 89 -9.82 -3.13 3.72
N LYS A 90 -10.83 -3.50 4.50
CA LYS A 90 -12.20 -3.52 4.03
C LYS A 90 -13.10 -2.91 5.11
N ASP A 91 -13.93 -1.97 4.71
CA ASP A 91 -15.00 -1.45 5.53
C ASP A 91 -16.28 -1.32 4.70
N ARG A 92 -17.31 -0.67 5.24
CA ARG A 92 -18.60 -0.55 4.55
C ARG A 92 -18.55 0.39 3.34
N HIS A 93 -17.49 1.18 3.18
CA HIS A 93 -17.38 2.16 2.11
C HIS A 93 -16.40 1.76 1.03
N ILE A 94 -15.27 1.12 1.40
CA ILE A 94 -14.25 0.71 0.44
C ILE A 94 -13.66 -0.63 0.82
N GLU A 95 -13.15 -1.32 -0.19
CA GLU A 95 -12.25 -2.46 -0.04
C GLU A 95 -11.03 -2.19 -0.88
N PHE A 96 -9.83 -2.33 -0.29
CA PHE A 96 -8.62 -2.22 -1.07
C PHE A 96 -7.60 -3.25 -0.65
N SER A 97 -6.72 -3.60 -1.59
CA SER A 97 -5.57 -4.43 -1.32
C SER A 97 -4.38 -3.94 -2.13
N SER A 98 -3.21 -4.10 -1.55
CA SER A 98 -1.95 -3.84 -2.23
C SER A 98 -1.11 -5.08 -2.18
N LYS A 99 -0.56 -5.45 -3.34
CA LYS A 99 0.34 -6.58 -3.48
C LYS A 99 1.74 -6.05 -3.79
N PHE A 100 2.66 -6.33 -2.89
CA PHE A 100 4.08 -6.02 -3.08
C PHE A 100 4.73 -7.26 -3.66
N VAL A 101 5.24 -7.17 -4.88
CA VAL A 101 5.81 -8.32 -5.59
C VAL A 101 7.29 -8.10 -5.86
N VAL A 102 8.05 -9.18 -5.80
CA VAL A 102 9.45 -9.18 -6.20
C VAL A 102 9.64 -10.28 -7.23
N THR A 103 10.12 -9.91 -8.41
CA THR A 103 10.38 -10.83 -9.51
C THR A 103 11.82 -10.69 -9.93
N ALA A 104 12.55 -11.81 -9.97
CA ALA A 104 13.92 -11.85 -10.43
C ALA A 104 14.00 -12.73 -11.69
N SER A 105 14.72 -12.25 -12.70
CA SER A 105 15.03 -13.05 -13.87
C SER A 105 16.28 -13.89 -13.62
N GLU A 106 16.29 -15.12 -14.14
CA GLU A 106 17.47 -15.98 -14.06
C GLU A 106 18.67 -15.28 -14.68
N GLY A 107 19.82 -15.33 -13.97
CA GLY A 107 21.05 -14.70 -14.44
C GLY A 107 21.11 -13.19 -14.30
N SER A 108 20.08 -12.56 -13.73
CA SER A 108 20.06 -11.11 -13.51
C SER A 108 20.74 -10.75 -12.21
N MET A 109 21.44 -9.61 -12.20
CA MET A 109 22.05 -9.03 -10.99
C MET A 109 21.05 -8.19 -10.18
N SER A 110 19.86 -7.97 -10.69
CA SER A 110 18.82 -7.17 -10.06
C SER A 110 17.47 -7.83 -10.18
N ALA A 111 16.54 -7.37 -9.36
CA ALA A 111 15.15 -7.82 -9.37
C ALA A 111 14.23 -6.64 -9.68
N CYS A 112 12.98 -6.94 -9.95
CA CYS A 112 11.92 -5.94 -10.11
C CYS A 112 11.02 -6.00 -8.87
N GLY A 113 10.91 -4.87 -8.17
CA GLY A 113 9.93 -4.71 -7.10
C GLY A 113 8.74 -3.95 -7.62
N GLY A 114 7.55 -4.44 -7.33
CA GLY A 114 6.32 -3.82 -7.80
C GLY A 114 5.27 -3.69 -6.73
N ILE A 115 4.41 -2.69 -6.89
CA ILE A 115 3.24 -2.49 -6.03
C ILE A 115 2.03 -2.45 -6.94
N GLU A 116 1.16 -3.43 -6.77
CA GLU A 116 -0.10 -3.53 -7.50
C GLU A 116 -1.22 -3.25 -6.51
N THR A 117 -1.97 -2.17 -6.74
CA THR A 117 -3.06 -1.75 -5.87
C THR A 117 -4.38 -1.93 -6.57
N TYR A 118 -5.32 -2.48 -5.83
CA TYR A 118 -6.69 -2.68 -6.26
C TYR A 118 -7.61 -2.10 -5.20
N ALA A 119 -8.59 -1.30 -5.64
CA ALA A 119 -9.59 -0.73 -4.73
C ALA A 119 -10.96 -0.79 -5.37
N GLN A 120 -11.97 -1.04 -4.55
CA GLN A 120 -13.35 -1.14 -4.99
C GLN A 120 -14.24 -0.37 -4.02
N PRO A 121 -15.12 0.53 -4.52
CA PRO A 121 -16.08 1.18 -3.65
C PRO A 121 -17.18 0.21 -3.24
N GLN A 122 -17.62 0.32 -1.99
CA GLN A 122 -18.72 -0.48 -1.43
C GLN A 122 -19.96 0.36 -1.19
N SER A 123 -19.88 1.68 -1.41
CA SER A 123 -20.98 2.63 -1.23
C SER A 123 -20.75 3.86 -2.11
N ALA A 124 -21.78 4.74 -2.20
CA ALA A 124 -21.65 6.00 -2.91
C ALA A 124 -20.59 6.90 -2.27
N VAL A 125 -20.49 6.91 -0.95
CA VAL A 125 -19.44 7.65 -0.22
C VAL A 125 -18.06 7.12 -0.60
N GLY A 126 -17.90 5.79 -0.65
CA GLY A 126 -16.64 5.18 -1.05
C GLY A 126 -16.26 5.52 -2.49
N LYS A 127 -17.24 5.57 -3.40
CA LYS A 127 -16.99 5.95 -4.79
C LYS A 127 -16.48 7.38 -4.91
N VAL A 128 -17.11 8.33 -4.21
CA VAL A 128 -16.66 9.73 -4.19
C VAL A 128 -15.24 9.82 -3.61
N TYR A 129 -15.00 9.14 -2.50
CA TYR A 129 -13.70 9.12 -1.86
C TYR A 129 -12.61 8.60 -2.80
N LEU A 130 -12.81 7.44 -3.41
CA LEU A 130 -11.83 6.85 -4.31
C LEU A 130 -11.60 7.72 -5.55
N THR A 131 -12.65 8.32 -6.09
CA THR A 131 -12.52 9.23 -7.25
C THR A 131 -11.66 10.44 -6.91
N CYS A 132 -11.80 10.99 -5.70
CA CYS A 132 -11.03 12.14 -5.26
C CYS A 132 -9.58 11.79 -4.93
N ILE A 133 -9.34 10.64 -4.30
CA ILE A 133 -8.00 10.28 -3.81
C ILE A 133 -7.15 9.58 -4.86
N TRP A 134 -7.76 8.98 -5.88
CA TRP A 134 -7.04 8.12 -6.83
C TRP A 134 -5.95 8.85 -7.61
N PRO A 135 -6.17 10.08 -8.12
CA PRO A 135 -5.09 10.82 -8.79
C PRO A 135 -3.90 11.07 -7.85
N PHE A 136 -4.18 11.35 -6.57
CA PHE A 136 -3.13 11.53 -5.55
C PHE A 136 -2.37 10.23 -5.34
N HIS A 137 -3.06 9.09 -5.23
CA HIS A 137 -2.46 7.77 -5.09
C HIS A 137 -1.54 7.45 -6.27
N LYS A 138 -2.00 7.72 -7.51
CA LYS A 138 -1.20 7.49 -8.72
C LYS A 138 0.09 8.30 -8.76
N ALA A 139 0.10 9.47 -8.15
CA ALA A 139 1.29 10.31 -8.05
C ALA A 139 2.17 9.91 -6.88
N LEU A 140 1.56 9.52 -5.77
CA LEU A 140 2.26 9.24 -4.51
C LEU A 140 3.08 7.95 -4.57
N VAL A 141 2.52 6.87 -5.13
CA VAL A 141 3.20 5.57 -5.14
C VAL A 141 4.51 5.61 -5.93
N PRO A 142 4.56 6.15 -7.16
CA PRO A 142 5.84 6.29 -7.87
C PRO A 142 6.82 7.21 -7.12
N TYR A 143 6.31 8.27 -6.49
CA TYR A 143 7.14 9.15 -5.68
C TYR A 143 7.81 8.39 -4.53
N MET A 144 7.03 7.60 -3.79
CA MET A 144 7.56 6.81 -2.68
C MET A 144 8.53 5.73 -3.15
N LEU A 145 8.27 5.11 -4.30
CA LEU A 145 9.20 4.13 -4.88
C LEU A 145 10.57 4.73 -5.16
N ARG A 146 10.61 6.00 -5.60
CA ARG A 146 11.87 6.70 -5.84
C ARG A 146 12.62 7.04 -4.54
N GLN A 147 11.90 7.06 -3.40
CA GLN A 147 12.51 7.32 -2.09
C GLN A 147 13.07 6.07 -1.44
N VAL A 148 12.77 4.89 -1.97
CA VAL A 148 13.28 3.63 -1.42
C VAL A 148 14.80 3.60 -1.55
N ASP A 149 15.50 3.32 -0.44
CA ASP A 149 16.95 3.18 -0.43
C ASP A 149 17.32 1.83 -1.05
N ILE A 150 17.84 1.88 -2.28
CA ILE A 150 18.18 0.70 -3.06
C ILE A 150 19.59 0.18 -2.78
N LYS A 151 20.29 0.73 -1.82
CA LYS A 151 21.60 0.22 -1.42
C LYS A 151 21.46 -1.17 -0.79
N PRO A 152 22.26 -2.15 -1.23
CA PRO A 152 22.20 -3.50 -0.67
C PRO A 152 22.59 -3.57 0.80
#